data_98f097a610c1c9b7af3cc8aefe5e1fb2
#
_entry.id   98f097a610c1c9b7af3cc8aefe5e1fb2
#
_cell.length_a   1.000
_cell.length_b   1.000
_cell.length_c   1.000
_cell.angle_alpha   90.00
_cell.angle_beta   90.00
_cell.angle_gamma   90.00
#
_symmetry.space_group_name_H-M   'P 1'
#
loop_
_entity.id
_entity.type
_entity.pdbx_description
1 polymer ?
#
loop_
_entity_poly.entity_id
_entity_poly.type
_entity_poly.pdbx_seq_one_letter_code
_entity_poly.pdbx_strand_id
1 'polypeptide(L)'
;MTVLVEKNAVTLEDGIKTLIESAITDYKKRYGDGLNTDIGKKMVGDFINGFVVKSGQKYVKIMSGNGGTVGGSCWGFIVKEDTPKFKKGDILKPAGWNKPATNAPRGNVLDGMYEINWTGPMYLS
;
A
#
# COMPACT_ATOMS: atom_id res chain seq x y z
N MET A 1 -12.96 4.14 4.74
CA MET A 1 -12.17 4.64 5.89
C MET A 1 -10.71 4.74 5.49
N THR A 2 -10.02 5.79 5.87
CA THR A 2 -8.63 6.01 5.52
C THR A 2 -7.74 6.07 6.76
N VAL A 3 -6.45 5.89 6.54
CA VAL A 3 -5.44 6.06 7.59
C VAL A 3 -4.47 7.14 7.12
N LEU A 4 -4.25 8.14 7.97
CA LEU A 4 -3.19 9.13 7.75
C LEU A 4 -1.88 8.55 8.26
N VAL A 5 -0.90 8.42 7.37
CA VAL A 5 0.44 7.97 7.72
C VAL A 5 1.31 9.20 7.89
N GLU A 6 1.61 9.57 9.13
CA GLU A 6 2.38 10.78 9.43
C GLU A 6 3.88 10.57 9.35
N LYS A 7 4.33 9.35 9.61
CA LYS A 7 5.75 9.02 9.74
C LYS A 7 6.51 9.15 8.42
N ASN A 8 7.62 9.88 8.45
CA ASN A 8 8.56 9.89 7.34
C ASN A 8 9.53 8.70 7.44
N ALA A 9 10.31 8.47 6.39
CA ALA A 9 11.28 7.38 6.36
C ALA A 9 12.57 7.85 5.69
N VAL A 10 13.71 7.26 6.10
CA VAL A 10 15.02 7.56 5.52
C VAL A 10 15.26 6.72 4.28
N THR A 11 14.82 5.45 4.29
CA THR A 11 15.01 4.53 3.18
C THR A 11 13.66 4.17 2.55
N LEU A 12 13.71 3.81 1.26
CA LEU A 12 12.53 3.37 0.53
C LEU A 12 11.93 2.12 1.17
N GLU A 13 12.78 1.18 1.58
CA GLU A 13 12.37 -0.06 2.22
C GLU A 13 11.57 0.21 3.51
N ASP A 14 12.08 1.08 4.38
CA ASP A 14 11.38 1.45 5.62
C ASP A 14 10.06 2.17 5.32
N GLY A 15 10.04 3.03 4.33
CA GLY A 15 8.83 3.72 3.92
C GLY A 15 7.74 2.77 3.43
N ILE A 16 8.12 1.78 2.64
CA ILE A 16 7.20 0.75 2.13
C ILE A 16 6.68 -0.11 3.29
N LYS A 17 7.56 -0.47 4.22
CA LYS A 17 7.17 -1.24 5.40
C LYS A 17 6.11 -0.49 6.22
N THR A 18 6.33 0.78 6.47
CA THR A 18 5.37 1.63 7.20
C THR A 18 4.02 1.71 6.48
N LEU A 19 4.05 1.84 5.16
CA LEU A 19 2.84 1.87 4.33
C LEU A 19 2.06 0.57 4.47
N ILE A 20 2.71 -0.57 4.36
CA ILE A 20 2.07 -1.88 4.47
C ILE A 20 1.49 -2.07 5.87
N GLU A 21 2.23 -1.73 6.92
CA GLU A 21 1.74 -1.80 8.30
C GLU A 21 0.50 -0.94 8.50
N SER A 22 0.46 0.23 7.87
CA SER A 22 -0.68 1.14 7.93
C SER A 22 -1.91 0.58 7.21
N ALA A 23 -1.71 -0.07 6.07
CA ALA A 23 -2.78 -0.76 5.34
C ALA A 23 -3.36 -1.91 6.17
N ILE A 24 -2.50 -2.65 6.85
CA ILE A 24 -2.92 -3.73 7.75
C ILE A 24 -3.74 -3.17 8.91
N THR A 25 -3.29 -2.06 9.49
CA THR A 25 -4.03 -1.39 10.58
C THR A 25 -5.42 -0.98 10.12
N ASP A 26 -5.55 -0.41 8.94
CA ASP A 26 -6.85 -0.02 8.38
C ASP A 26 -7.75 -1.23 8.14
N TYR A 27 -7.17 -2.33 7.65
CA TYR A 27 -7.92 -3.57 7.44
C TYR A 27 -8.46 -4.13 8.76
N LYS A 28 -7.65 -4.09 9.82
CA LYS A 28 -8.09 -4.54 11.16
C LYS A 28 -9.25 -3.71 11.69
N LYS A 29 -9.26 -2.42 11.46
CA LYS A 29 -10.36 -1.53 11.88
C LYS A 29 -11.69 -1.92 11.26
N ARG A 30 -11.67 -2.49 10.07
CA ARG A 30 -12.86 -2.96 9.36
C ARG A 30 -13.64 -4.01 10.16
N TYR A 31 -12.94 -4.86 10.91
CA TYR A 31 -13.57 -5.94 11.66
C TYR A 31 -14.04 -5.52 13.05
N GLY A 32 -13.45 -4.49 13.64
CA GLY A 32 -13.82 -4.06 14.99
C GLY A 32 -13.80 -5.24 15.97
N ASP A 33 -14.92 -5.51 16.62
CA ASP A 33 -15.04 -6.64 17.56
C ASP A 33 -14.90 -8.01 16.88
N GLY A 34 -15.11 -8.09 15.58
CA GLY A 34 -14.93 -9.32 14.81
C GLY A 34 -13.49 -9.82 14.78
N LEU A 35 -12.50 -8.98 15.17
CA LEU A 35 -11.11 -9.42 15.31
C LEU A 35 -10.94 -10.56 16.30
N ASN A 36 -11.85 -10.70 17.26
CA ASN A 36 -11.78 -11.74 18.29
C ASN A 36 -12.43 -13.06 17.84
N THR A 37 -13.05 -13.09 16.67
CA THR A 37 -13.64 -14.31 16.11
C THR A 37 -12.60 -15.09 15.32
N ASP A 38 -12.81 -16.42 15.19
CA ASP A 38 -11.92 -17.25 14.38
C ASP A 38 -11.91 -16.82 12.92
N ILE A 39 -13.07 -16.44 12.38
CA ILE A 39 -13.18 -15.96 11.00
C ILE A 39 -12.42 -14.65 10.83
N GLY A 40 -12.58 -13.70 11.77
CA GLY A 40 -11.88 -12.43 11.73
C GLY A 40 -10.37 -12.59 11.80
N LYS A 41 -9.88 -13.44 12.69
CA LYS A 41 -8.45 -13.75 12.81
C LYS A 41 -7.90 -14.35 11.53
N LYS A 42 -8.64 -15.27 10.92
CA LYS A 42 -8.24 -15.90 9.66
C LYS A 42 -8.15 -14.88 8.52
N MET A 43 -9.17 -14.03 8.39
CA MET A 43 -9.20 -13.01 7.33
C MET A 43 -8.06 -12.01 7.47
N VAL A 44 -7.78 -11.56 8.69
CA VAL A 44 -6.65 -10.65 8.96
C VAL A 44 -5.32 -11.34 8.66
N GLY A 45 -5.16 -12.59 9.07
CA GLY A 45 -3.95 -13.35 8.79
C GLY A 45 -3.73 -13.54 7.29
N ASP A 46 -4.77 -13.85 6.54
CA ASP A 46 -4.69 -14.00 5.08
C ASP A 46 -4.33 -12.67 4.42
N PHE A 47 -4.87 -11.56 4.91
CA PHE A 47 -4.54 -10.24 4.40
C PHE A 47 -3.06 -9.90 4.63
N ILE A 48 -2.56 -10.12 5.85
CA ILE A 48 -1.16 -9.86 6.20
C ILE A 48 -0.23 -10.72 5.35
N ASN A 49 -0.51 -12.01 5.27
CA ASN A 49 0.33 -12.96 4.54
C ASN A 49 0.22 -12.82 3.02
N GLY A 50 -0.79 -12.09 2.55
CA GLY A 50 -1.01 -11.89 1.12
C GLY A 50 -0.17 -10.79 0.49
N PHE A 51 0.53 -9.97 1.29
CA PHE A 51 1.37 -8.91 0.75
C PHE A 51 2.62 -9.49 0.08
N VAL A 52 2.89 -9.00 -1.13
CA VAL A 52 4.10 -9.34 -1.90
C VAL A 52 4.66 -8.03 -2.43
N VAL A 53 5.95 -7.81 -2.24
CA VAL A 53 6.66 -6.62 -2.73
C VAL A 53 7.66 -7.06 -3.79
N LYS A 54 7.55 -6.51 -4.98
CA LYS A 54 8.38 -6.90 -6.11
C LYS A 54 9.06 -5.68 -6.72
N SER A 55 10.39 -5.65 -6.68
CA SER A 55 11.17 -4.54 -7.23
C SER A 55 11.38 -4.72 -8.73
N GLY A 56 10.87 -3.76 -9.52
CA GLY A 56 11.12 -3.68 -10.96
C GLY A 56 12.19 -2.63 -11.27
N GLN A 57 12.32 -2.25 -12.53
CA GLN A 57 13.31 -1.25 -12.95
C GLN A 57 12.96 0.16 -12.48
N LYS A 58 11.72 0.57 -12.68
CA LYS A 58 11.26 1.93 -12.36
C LYS A 58 10.45 2.02 -11.08
N TYR A 59 9.75 0.94 -10.74
CA TYR A 59 8.79 0.91 -9.66
C TYR A 59 8.96 -0.31 -8.78
N VAL A 60 8.61 -0.15 -7.52
CA VAL A 60 8.36 -1.28 -6.61
C VAL A 60 6.86 -1.53 -6.66
N LYS A 61 6.45 -2.74 -7.05
CA LYS A 61 5.06 -3.14 -7.10
C LYS A 61 4.65 -3.76 -5.77
N ILE A 62 3.56 -3.26 -5.20
CA ILE A 62 3.00 -3.80 -3.96
C ILE A 62 1.72 -4.53 -4.31
N MET A 63 1.68 -5.83 -4.02
CA MET A 63 0.52 -6.68 -4.22
C MET A 63 -0.05 -7.05 -2.86
N SER A 64 -1.34 -7.27 -2.79
CA SER A 64 -2.01 -7.62 -1.53
C SER A 64 -2.81 -8.91 -1.68
N GLY A 65 -3.23 -9.46 -0.55
CA GLY A 65 -4.09 -10.63 -0.49
C GLY A 65 -5.58 -10.32 -0.53
N ASN A 66 -5.96 -9.12 -0.97
CA ASN A 66 -7.37 -8.77 -1.13
C ASN A 66 -8.03 -9.75 -2.08
N GLY A 67 -9.11 -10.40 -1.65
CA GLY A 67 -9.75 -11.45 -2.42
C GLY A 67 -9.25 -12.86 -2.06
N GLY A 68 -8.34 -13.00 -1.12
CA GLY A 68 -7.93 -14.30 -0.56
C GLY A 68 -6.77 -14.99 -1.24
N THR A 69 -6.21 -14.42 -2.32
CA THR A 69 -5.07 -14.99 -3.04
C THR A 69 -3.80 -14.20 -2.72
N VAL A 70 -2.75 -14.88 -2.28
CA VAL A 70 -1.44 -14.23 -2.01
C VAL A 70 -0.98 -13.48 -3.26
N GLY A 71 -0.73 -12.16 -3.10
CA GLY A 71 -0.34 -11.31 -4.21
C GLY A 71 -1.38 -11.19 -5.31
N GLY A 72 -2.64 -11.53 -5.04
CA GLY A 72 -3.70 -11.59 -6.04
C GLY A 72 -4.25 -10.26 -6.52
N SER A 73 -3.96 -9.18 -5.79
CA SER A 73 -4.41 -7.83 -6.14
C SER A 73 -3.23 -6.88 -6.18
N CYS A 74 -3.21 -5.96 -7.14
CA CYS A 74 -2.21 -4.91 -7.18
C CYS A 74 -2.66 -3.77 -6.26
N TRP A 75 -1.92 -3.56 -5.16
CA TRP A 75 -2.21 -2.49 -4.21
C TRP A 75 -1.77 -1.13 -4.74
N GLY A 76 -0.56 -1.06 -5.29
CA GLY A 76 -0.01 0.19 -5.81
C GLY A 76 1.44 0.03 -6.26
N PHE A 77 2.02 1.15 -6.67
CA PHE A 77 3.41 1.23 -7.11
C PHE A 77 4.13 2.35 -6.38
N ILE A 78 5.42 2.13 -6.11
CA ILE A 78 6.30 3.14 -5.49
C ILE A 78 7.41 3.47 -6.46
N VAL A 79 7.63 4.76 -6.72
CA VAL A 79 8.68 5.24 -7.62
C VAL A 79 10.04 5.01 -6.96
N LYS A 80 10.96 4.36 -7.67
CA LYS A 80 12.27 4.00 -7.15
C LYS A 80 13.30 5.12 -7.19
N GLU A 81 13.20 6.01 -8.18
CA GLU A 81 14.18 7.07 -8.41
C GLU A 81 13.47 8.33 -8.90
N ASP A 82 14.10 9.48 -8.69
CA ASP A 82 13.59 10.74 -9.19
C ASP A 82 13.52 10.72 -10.72
N THR A 83 12.41 11.20 -11.24
CA THR A 83 12.20 11.41 -12.67
C THR A 83 11.71 12.85 -12.89
N PRO A 84 11.63 13.33 -14.14
CA PRO A 84 11.07 14.67 -14.37
C PRO A 84 9.64 14.82 -13.86
N LYS A 85 8.88 13.73 -13.77
CA LYS A 85 7.47 13.76 -13.35
C LYS A 85 7.26 13.38 -11.90
N PHE A 86 8.08 12.47 -11.35
CA PHE A 86 7.88 11.92 -10.01
C PHE A 86 9.16 11.95 -9.20
N LYS A 87 8.99 11.96 -7.88
CA LYS A 87 10.09 11.85 -6.91
C LYS A 87 10.20 10.42 -6.42
N LYS A 88 11.42 10.03 -6.02
CA LYS A 88 11.64 8.77 -5.33
C LYS A 88 10.71 8.67 -4.12
N GLY A 89 10.03 7.56 -4.01
CA GLY A 89 9.08 7.31 -2.92
C GLY A 89 7.64 7.68 -3.24
N ASP A 90 7.37 8.32 -4.38
CA ASP A 90 6.00 8.66 -4.75
C ASP A 90 5.14 7.41 -4.88
N ILE A 91 3.92 7.50 -4.34
CA ILE A 91 2.94 6.42 -4.32
C ILE A 91 2.01 6.61 -5.52
N LEU A 92 1.94 5.60 -6.38
CA LEU A 92 1.07 5.62 -7.57
C LEU A 92 -0.02 4.58 -7.43
N LYS A 93 -1.24 4.97 -7.80
CA LYS A 93 -2.37 4.05 -7.87
C LYS A 93 -2.22 3.15 -9.09
N PRO A 94 -2.66 1.86 -9.03
CA PRO A 94 -2.60 1.03 -10.23
C PRO A 94 -3.64 1.47 -11.26
N ALA A 95 -3.22 1.53 -12.53
CA ALA A 95 -4.11 1.67 -13.68
C ALA A 95 -4.42 0.30 -14.28
N GLY A 96 -3.63 -0.71 -13.95
CA GLY A 96 -3.80 -2.10 -14.34
C GLY A 96 -2.83 -2.96 -13.53
N TRP A 97 -2.81 -4.27 -13.82
CA TRP A 97 -2.01 -5.21 -13.05
C TRP A 97 -0.50 -4.86 -13.05
N ASN A 98 0.03 -4.44 -14.21
CA ASN A 98 1.45 -4.11 -14.34
C ASN A 98 1.71 -2.65 -14.68
N LYS A 99 0.71 -1.79 -14.52
CA LYS A 99 0.80 -0.42 -15.01
C LYS A 99 0.31 0.58 -13.95
N PRO A 100 1.17 1.50 -13.50
CA PRO A 100 0.74 2.55 -12.59
C PRO A 100 -0.04 3.65 -13.32
N ALA A 101 -0.94 4.30 -12.59
CA ALA A 101 -1.58 5.52 -13.04
C ALA A 101 -0.57 6.66 -12.91
N THR A 102 -0.29 7.36 -14.01
CA THR A 102 0.76 8.38 -14.06
C THR A 102 0.24 9.82 -14.06
N ASN A 103 -1.03 10.02 -13.69
CA ASN A 103 -1.62 11.34 -13.62
C ASN A 103 -1.07 12.19 -12.46
N ALA A 104 -1.02 11.64 -11.24
CA ALA A 104 -0.43 12.34 -10.10
C ALA A 104 -0.13 11.34 -8.97
N PRO A 105 0.91 11.61 -8.16
CA PRO A 105 1.18 10.76 -6.99
C PRO A 105 0.12 10.97 -5.91
N ARG A 106 -0.07 9.92 -5.11
CA ARG A 106 -1.06 9.91 -4.02
C ARG A 106 -0.40 10.10 -2.66
N GLY A 107 0.85 10.48 -2.64
CA GLY A 107 1.67 10.70 -1.47
C GLY A 107 3.10 10.24 -1.72
N ASN A 108 3.94 10.27 -0.69
CA ASN A 108 5.33 9.85 -0.78
C ASN A 108 5.74 9.12 0.50
N VAL A 109 6.25 7.90 0.37
CA VAL A 109 6.60 7.06 1.52
C VAL A 109 7.80 7.60 2.31
N LEU A 110 8.63 8.43 1.70
CA LEU A 110 9.78 9.04 2.38
C LEU A 110 9.38 10.29 3.15
N ASP A 111 8.49 11.10 2.58
CA ASP A 111 8.04 12.35 3.20
C ASP A 111 7.04 12.12 4.34
N GLY A 112 6.26 11.05 4.26
CA GLY A 112 5.15 10.84 5.17
C GLY A 112 3.96 11.74 4.85
N MET A 113 3.04 11.89 5.79
CA MET A 113 1.85 12.74 5.68
C MET A 113 0.99 12.42 4.46
N TYR A 114 0.67 11.15 4.27
CA TYR A 114 -0.18 10.68 3.18
C TYR A 114 -1.32 9.81 3.72
N GLU A 115 -2.40 9.71 2.95
CA GLU A 115 -3.56 8.90 3.30
C GLU A 115 -3.68 7.69 2.40
N ILE A 116 -4.01 6.55 3.00
CA ILE A 116 -4.27 5.30 2.29
C ILE A 116 -5.46 4.58 2.91
N ASN A 117 -5.93 3.54 2.22
CA ASN A 117 -6.77 2.54 2.87
C ASN A 117 -6.27 1.14 2.50
N TRP A 118 -6.91 0.12 3.07
CA TRP A 118 -6.44 -1.25 2.88
C TRP A 118 -6.57 -1.74 1.43
N THR A 119 -7.39 -1.09 0.61
CA THR A 119 -7.57 -1.46 -0.79
C THR A 119 -6.56 -0.82 -1.73
N GLY A 120 -5.85 0.20 -1.30
CA GLY A 120 -4.85 0.86 -2.11
C GLY A 120 -4.69 2.35 -1.79
N PRO A 121 -3.90 3.06 -2.62
CA PRO A 121 -3.76 4.51 -2.50
C PRO A 121 -5.08 5.21 -2.78
N MET A 122 -5.24 6.40 -2.20
CA MET A 122 -6.47 7.17 -2.35
C MET A 122 -6.66 7.66 -3.79
N TYR A 123 -7.92 7.85 -4.18
CA TYR A 123 -8.24 8.52 -5.44
C TYR A 123 -7.93 10.01 -5.34
N LEU A 124 -7.64 10.62 -6.48
CA LEU A 124 -7.53 12.07 -6.55
C LEU A 124 -8.90 12.69 -6.34
N SER A 125 -8.94 13.73 -5.54
CA SER A 125 -10.16 14.50 -5.30
C SER A 125 -10.40 15.52 -6.39
#